data_077ba849634cb1486b6b3d1f8169e3ae
#
_entry.id   077ba849634cb1486b6b3d1f8169e3ae
#
_cell.length_a   1.000
_cell.length_b   1.000
_cell.length_c   1.000
_cell.angle_alpha   90.00
_cell.angle_beta   90.00
_cell.angle_gamma   90.00
#
_symmetry.space_group_name_H-M   'P 1'
#
loop_
_entity.id
_entity.type
_entity.pdbx_description
1 polymer ?
#
loop_
_entity_poly.entity_id
_entity_poly.type
_entity_poly.pdbx_seq_one_letter_code
_entity_poly.pdbx_strand_id
1 'polypeptide(L)'
;MAEMDIEAIAAQRSTISGHAAQTSLYVVTVIFTAVACLAILARIFARTVVAKQAGTDDGFIFISGIFSVAFCITTYKQTEYGMGKHAWEFPQHDKAVIAMWFWASVWTYYAALGFTKLSILLQYLRIFPQINFRRLCFAMIGFIVLWSLWTVVSALVMCVPIHAFWTAEDFFNDPRCLPRLEVWYVNWSIDCASRPAN
;
A
#
# COMPACT_ATOMS: atom_id res chain seq x y z
N MET A 1 -36.78 -20.99 21.85
CA MET A 1 -35.61 -20.98 22.74
C MET A 1 -34.37 -21.49 22.03
N ALA A 2 -34.37 -22.71 21.45
CA ALA A 2 -33.15 -23.24 20.79
C ALA A 2 -32.67 -22.45 19.54
N GLU A 3 -33.57 -21.83 18.76
CA GLU A 3 -33.20 -21.01 17.62
C GLU A 3 -32.51 -19.69 18.04
N MET A 4 -33.02 -19.04 19.10
CA MET A 4 -32.37 -17.84 19.66
C MET A 4 -30.97 -18.13 20.20
N ASP A 5 -30.75 -19.31 20.78
CA ASP A 5 -29.43 -19.70 21.27
C ASP A 5 -28.44 -19.95 20.14
N ILE A 6 -28.89 -20.50 19.01
CA ILE A 6 -28.06 -20.74 17.82
C ILE A 6 -27.64 -19.42 17.15
N GLU A 7 -28.55 -18.46 17.00
CA GLU A 7 -28.24 -17.14 16.46
C GLU A 7 -27.28 -16.35 17.37
N ALA A 8 -27.46 -16.42 18.68
CA ALA A 8 -26.57 -15.81 19.65
C ALA A 8 -25.15 -16.41 19.61
N ILE A 9 -25.04 -17.73 19.49
CA ILE A 9 -23.76 -18.42 19.34
C ILE A 9 -23.10 -18.08 18.00
N ALA A 10 -23.86 -17.99 16.91
CA ALA A 10 -23.34 -17.60 15.59
C ALA A 10 -22.84 -16.15 15.60
N ALA A 11 -23.58 -15.22 16.20
CA ALA A 11 -23.17 -13.83 16.36
C ALA A 11 -21.90 -13.69 17.22
N GLN A 12 -21.83 -14.43 18.33
CA GLN A 12 -20.64 -14.44 19.19
C GLN A 12 -19.43 -15.02 18.47
N ARG A 13 -19.60 -16.05 17.64
CA ARG A 13 -18.52 -16.65 16.84
C ARG A 13 -18.04 -15.71 15.76
N SER A 14 -18.92 -14.94 15.13
CA SER A 14 -18.56 -13.94 14.10
C SER A 14 -17.76 -12.78 14.70
N THR A 15 -18.13 -12.28 15.88
CA THR A 15 -17.37 -11.22 16.58
C THR A 15 -15.98 -11.68 17.00
N ILE A 16 -15.85 -12.90 17.52
CA ILE A 16 -14.55 -13.48 17.89
C ILE A 16 -13.66 -13.63 16.65
N SER A 17 -14.19 -14.11 15.52
CA SER A 17 -13.44 -14.25 14.26
C SER A 17 -13.02 -12.88 13.69
N GLY A 18 -13.87 -11.86 13.79
CA GLY A 18 -13.57 -10.50 13.37
C GLY A 18 -12.42 -9.88 14.19
N HIS A 19 -12.45 -10.02 15.50
CA HIS A 19 -11.36 -9.53 16.36
C HIS A 19 -10.03 -10.25 16.09
N ALA A 20 -10.05 -11.55 15.83
CA ALA A 20 -8.85 -12.31 15.49
C ALA A 20 -8.25 -11.87 14.14
N ALA A 21 -9.09 -11.63 13.13
CA ALA A 21 -8.66 -11.13 11.83
C ALA A 21 -8.06 -9.72 11.93
N GLN A 22 -8.68 -8.85 12.71
CA GLN A 22 -8.23 -7.49 12.98
C GLN A 22 -6.85 -7.46 13.64
N THR A 23 -6.66 -8.28 14.70
CA THR A 23 -5.37 -8.40 15.39
C THR A 23 -4.29 -8.96 14.46
N SER A 24 -4.63 -9.96 13.66
CA SER A 24 -3.68 -10.55 12.70
C SER A 24 -3.22 -9.54 11.65
N LEU A 25 -4.13 -8.75 11.08
CA LEU A 25 -3.79 -7.69 10.11
C LEU A 25 -2.82 -6.67 10.73
N TYR A 26 -3.10 -6.22 11.94
CA TYR A 26 -2.24 -5.27 12.64
C TYR A 26 -0.85 -5.85 12.92
N VAL A 27 -0.78 -7.04 13.51
CA VAL A 27 0.50 -7.69 13.86
C VAL A 27 1.35 -7.92 12.61
N VAL A 28 0.75 -8.46 11.55
CA VAL A 28 1.46 -8.70 10.29
C VAL A 28 1.99 -7.40 9.70
N THR A 29 1.17 -6.35 9.61
CA THR A 29 1.58 -5.06 9.06
C THR A 29 2.73 -4.43 9.86
N VAL A 30 2.65 -4.46 11.19
CA VAL A 30 3.70 -3.90 12.06
C VAL A 30 5.01 -4.68 11.92
N ILE A 31 4.95 -6.03 11.93
CA ILE A 31 6.15 -6.88 11.80
C ILE A 31 6.84 -6.61 10.46
N PHE A 32 6.10 -6.66 9.34
CA PHE A 32 6.70 -6.44 8.02
C PHE A 32 7.24 -5.02 7.85
N THR A 33 6.56 -4.00 8.38
CA THR A 33 7.06 -2.63 8.36
C THR A 33 8.32 -2.48 9.21
N ALA A 34 8.38 -3.08 10.39
CA ALA A 34 9.56 -3.07 11.24
C ALA A 34 10.77 -3.75 10.56
N VAL A 35 10.56 -4.92 9.94
CA VAL A 35 11.59 -5.61 9.16
C VAL A 35 12.08 -4.76 7.99
N ALA A 36 11.17 -4.12 7.25
CA ALA A 36 11.52 -3.23 6.15
C ALA A 36 12.34 -2.02 6.63
N CYS A 37 11.93 -1.38 7.72
CA CYS A 37 12.67 -0.26 8.32
C CYS A 37 14.08 -0.69 8.77
N LEU A 38 14.21 -1.85 9.43
CA LEU A 38 15.51 -2.39 9.84
C LEU A 38 16.40 -2.67 8.62
N ALA A 39 15.86 -3.23 7.55
CA ALA A 39 16.60 -3.48 6.32
C ALA A 39 17.09 -2.17 5.67
N ILE A 40 16.24 -1.13 5.62
CA ILE A 40 16.58 0.20 5.12
C ILE A 40 17.70 0.82 5.96
N LEU A 41 17.57 0.79 7.28
CA LEU A 41 18.58 1.33 8.20
C LEU A 41 19.92 0.58 8.06
N ALA A 42 19.89 -0.75 8.02
CA ALA A 42 21.08 -1.56 7.81
C ALA A 42 21.77 -1.24 6.48
N ARG A 43 21.01 -1.06 5.41
CA ARG A 43 21.53 -0.65 4.09
C ARG A 43 22.16 0.72 4.14
N ILE A 44 21.49 1.72 4.71
CA ILE A 44 22.02 3.08 4.84
C ILE A 44 23.30 3.07 5.67
N PHE A 45 23.29 2.37 6.81
CA PHE A 45 24.47 2.22 7.66
C PHE A 45 25.66 1.58 6.92
N ALA A 46 25.43 0.47 6.24
CA ALA A 46 26.47 -0.21 5.49
C ALA A 46 27.07 0.68 4.39
N ARG A 47 26.26 1.48 3.72
CA ARG A 47 26.71 2.35 2.64
C ARG A 47 27.36 3.64 3.11
N THR A 48 26.85 4.25 4.17
CA THR A 48 27.39 5.53 4.67
C THR A 48 28.61 5.32 5.56
N VAL A 49 28.59 4.33 6.43
CA VAL A 49 29.65 4.12 7.43
C VAL A 49 30.72 3.17 6.93
N VAL A 50 30.33 2.03 6.37
CA VAL A 50 31.30 0.98 5.97
C VAL A 50 31.87 1.27 4.59
N ALA A 51 31.02 1.44 3.58
CA ALA A 51 31.47 1.63 2.20
C ALA A 51 31.83 3.08 1.87
N LYS A 52 31.39 4.07 2.65
CA LYS A 52 31.56 5.52 2.42
C LYS A 52 31.18 5.96 1.00
N GLN A 53 30.16 5.33 0.46
CA GLN A 53 29.68 5.50 -0.92
C GLN A 53 28.17 5.79 -0.94
N ALA A 54 27.72 6.76 -0.14
CA ALA A 54 26.35 7.24 -0.21
C ALA A 54 26.00 7.71 -1.63
N GLY A 55 24.80 7.42 -2.07
CA GLY A 55 24.30 7.77 -3.40
C GLY A 55 22.86 8.28 -3.38
N THR A 56 22.41 8.79 -4.52
CA THR A 56 21.01 9.21 -4.69
C THR A 56 20.02 8.07 -4.48
N ASP A 57 20.43 6.83 -4.75
CA ASP A 57 19.65 5.62 -4.52
C ASP A 57 19.30 5.42 -3.03
N ASP A 58 20.17 5.85 -2.11
CA ASP A 58 19.95 5.78 -0.68
C ASP A 58 18.91 6.83 -0.21
N GLY A 59 18.84 7.98 -0.89
CA GLY A 59 17.78 8.97 -0.67
C GLY A 59 16.39 8.43 -1.06
N PHE A 60 16.27 7.77 -2.22
CA PHE A 60 15.00 7.19 -2.67
C PHE A 60 14.51 6.07 -1.75
N ILE A 61 15.40 5.20 -1.26
CA ILE A 61 14.97 4.14 -0.33
C ILE A 61 14.55 4.71 1.02
N PHE A 62 15.20 5.79 1.49
CA PHE A 62 14.79 6.48 2.72
C PHE A 62 13.37 7.08 2.59
N ILE A 63 13.08 7.76 1.48
CA ILE A 63 11.73 8.29 1.17
C ILE A 63 10.71 7.15 1.13
N SER A 64 11.05 6.02 0.49
CA SER A 64 10.20 4.83 0.49
C SER A 64 9.89 4.34 1.91
N GLY A 65 10.88 4.37 2.81
CA GLY A 65 10.71 4.02 4.21
C GLY A 65 9.69 4.93 4.92
N ILE A 66 9.75 6.24 4.68
CA ILE A 66 8.77 7.20 5.23
C ILE A 66 7.35 6.85 4.77
N PHE A 67 7.15 6.59 3.46
CA PHE A 67 5.85 6.18 2.94
C PHE A 67 5.38 4.82 3.48
N SER A 68 6.31 3.88 3.73
CA SER A 68 5.98 2.59 4.34
C SER A 68 5.50 2.75 5.79
N VAL A 69 6.10 3.64 6.56
CA VAL A 69 5.62 3.98 7.92
C VAL A 69 4.27 4.69 7.86
N ALA A 70 4.07 5.63 6.92
CA ALA A 70 2.78 6.29 6.72
C ALA A 70 1.69 5.27 6.37
N PHE A 71 1.98 4.31 5.49
CA PHE A 71 1.09 3.19 5.17
C PHE A 71 0.74 2.35 6.41
N CYS A 72 1.71 2.05 7.27
CA CYS A 72 1.46 1.34 8.53
C CYS A 72 0.50 2.12 9.45
N ILE A 73 0.69 3.43 9.57
CA ILE A 73 -0.17 4.31 10.38
C ILE A 73 -1.60 4.34 9.81
N THR A 74 -1.75 4.47 8.49
CA THR A 74 -3.08 4.48 7.86
C THR A 74 -3.79 3.14 8.01
N THR A 75 -3.09 2.02 7.89
CA THR A 75 -3.63 0.68 8.12
C THR A 75 -4.03 0.48 9.59
N TYR A 76 -3.21 0.97 10.53
CA TYR A 76 -3.55 0.95 11.95
C TYR A 76 -4.87 1.67 12.21
N LYS A 77 -5.02 2.90 11.67
CA LYS A 77 -6.27 3.67 11.81
C LYS A 77 -7.47 2.95 11.21
N GLN A 78 -7.35 2.35 10.05
CA GLN A 78 -8.42 1.53 9.47
C GLN A 78 -8.83 0.39 10.40
N THR A 79 -7.85 -0.27 11.03
CA THR A 79 -8.09 -1.38 11.95
C THR A 79 -8.78 -0.90 13.23
N GLU A 80 -8.40 0.26 13.75
CA GLU A 80 -9.01 0.88 14.93
C GLU A 80 -10.51 1.17 14.72
N TYR A 81 -10.89 1.64 13.52
CA TYR A 81 -12.29 1.90 13.15
C TYR A 81 -13.04 0.64 12.71
N GLY A 82 -12.40 -0.53 12.74
CA GLY A 82 -13.08 -1.81 12.59
C GLY A 82 -12.80 -2.58 11.31
N MET A 83 -11.85 -2.17 10.49
CA MET A 83 -11.43 -2.96 9.34
C MET A 83 -11.04 -4.38 9.80
N GLY A 84 -11.63 -5.40 9.16
CA GLY A 84 -11.48 -6.81 9.56
C GLY A 84 -12.69 -7.39 10.29
N LYS A 85 -13.69 -6.57 10.66
CA LYS A 85 -15.01 -7.02 11.15
C LYS A 85 -15.96 -7.27 9.97
N HIS A 86 -17.07 -7.90 10.25
CA HIS A 86 -18.09 -8.12 9.22
C HIS A 86 -18.82 -6.82 8.84
N ALA A 87 -19.14 -6.65 7.55
CA ALA A 87 -19.70 -5.41 7.00
C ALA A 87 -21.03 -4.95 7.64
N TRP A 88 -21.80 -5.86 8.24
CA TRP A 88 -23.06 -5.57 8.93
C TRP A 88 -22.89 -5.08 10.38
N GLU A 89 -21.70 -5.20 10.95
CA GLU A 89 -21.40 -4.78 12.33
C GLU A 89 -21.02 -3.29 12.43
N PHE A 90 -20.91 -2.58 11.27
CA PHE A 90 -20.46 -1.20 11.26
C PHE A 90 -21.60 -0.19 11.31
N PRO A 91 -21.54 0.82 12.21
CA PRO A 91 -22.33 2.04 12.08
C PRO A 91 -22.01 2.74 10.74
N GLN A 92 -23.01 3.35 10.10
CA GLN A 92 -22.81 4.05 8.81
C GLN A 92 -21.75 5.14 8.87
N HIS A 93 -21.60 5.80 10.02
CA HIS A 93 -20.57 6.83 10.25
C HIS A 93 -19.15 6.27 10.15
N ASP A 94 -18.88 5.08 10.68
CA ASP A 94 -17.55 4.49 10.71
C ASP A 94 -17.12 4.01 9.32
N LYS A 95 -18.04 3.63 8.46
CA LYS A 95 -17.76 3.26 7.06
C LYS A 95 -17.07 4.39 6.29
N ALA A 96 -17.55 5.63 6.45
CA ALA A 96 -16.93 6.79 5.79
C ALA A 96 -15.51 7.03 6.28
N VAL A 97 -15.27 6.90 7.58
CA VAL A 97 -13.93 7.08 8.17
C VAL A 97 -12.97 5.99 7.71
N ILE A 98 -13.42 4.72 7.68
CA ILE A 98 -12.63 3.60 7.15
C ILE A 98 -12.28 3.84 5.68
N ALA A 99 -13.25 4.25 4.85
CA ALA A 99 -13.03 4.54 3.44
C ALA A 99 -12.03 5.68 3.21
N MET A 100 -12.06 6.72 4.04
CA MET A 100 -11.09 7.82 4.00
C MET A 100 -9.67 7.34 4.30
N TRP A 101 -9.48 6.54 5.37
CA TRP A 101 -8.17 5.99 5.70
C TRP A 101 -7.71 4.95 4.67
N PHE A 102 -8.64 4.19 4.08
CA PHE A 102 -8.35 3.29 2.97
C PHE A 102 -7.85 4.05 1.74
N TRP A 103 -8.49 5.14 1.37
CA TRP A 103 -8.00 6.02 0.31
C TRP A 103 -6.58 6.52 0.60
N ALA A 104 -6.31 6.97 1.83
CA ALA A 104 -4.99 7.42 2.23
C ALA A 104 -3.94 6.30 2.16
N SER A 105 -4.29 5.05 2.47
CA SER A 105 -3.38 3.91 2.40
C SER A 105 -3.02 3.52 0.97
N VAL A 106 -3.94 3.64 0.03
CA VAL A 106 -3.72 3.24 -1.36
C VAL A 106 -2.63 4.06 -2.03
N TRP A 107 -2.69 5.38 -1.98
CA TRP A 107 -1.68 6.21 -2.62
C TRP A 107 -0.32 6.19 -1.89
N THR A 108 -0.30 6.08 -0.55
CA THR A 108 0.94 5.92 0.21
C THR A 108 1.64 4.60 -0.14
N TYR A 109 0.88 3.52 -0.32
CA TYR A 109 1.41 2.23 -0.77
C TYR A 109 2.06 2.33 -2.17
N TYR A 110 1.36 2.90 -3.15
CA TYR A 110 1.92 3.06 -4.51
C TYR A 110 3.15 3.97 -4.53
N ALA A 111 3.16 5.04 -3.73
CA ALA A 111 4.33 5.89 -3.60
C ALA A 111 5.52 5.12 -3.02
N ALA A 112 5.34 4.35 -1.95
CA ALA A 112 6.39 3.53 -1.36
C ALA A 112 6.97 2.54 -2.38
N LEU A 113 6.12 1.84 -3.14
CA LEU A 113 6.55 0.91 -4.19
C LEU A 113 7.33 1.61 -5.31
N GLY A 114 6.87 2.76 -5.77
CA GLY A 114 7.54 3.54 -6.82
C GLY A 114 8.96 3.94 -6.40
N PHE A 115 9.11 4.52 -5.22
CA PHE A 115 10.41 4.91 -4.69
C PHE A 115 11.34 3.72 -4.43
N THR A 116 10.81 2.58 -3.97
CA THR A 116 11.59 1.35 -3.81
C THR A 116 12.14 0.86 -5.15
N LYS A 117 11.29 0.77 -6.19
CA LYS A 117 11.70 0.33 -7.53
C LYS A 117 12.76 1.27 -8.13
N LEU A 118 12.59 2.59 -7.98
CA LEU A 118 13.56 3.58 -8.42
C LEU A 118 14.91 3.43 -7.71
N SER A 119 14.91 3.24 -6.40
CA SER A 119 16.15 3.01 -5.64
C SER A 119 16.92 1.77 -6.15
N ILE A 120 16.21 0.66 -6.41
CA ILE A 120 16.83 -0.56 -6.93
C ILE A 120 17.43 -0.34 -8.32
N LEU A 121 16.73 0.32 -9.22
CA LEU A 121 17.22 0.59 -10.58
C LEU A 121 18.42 1.53 -10.59
N LEU A 122 18.43 2.57 -9.75
CA LEU A 122 19.57 3.45 -9.58
C LEU A 122 20.78 2.70 -9.04
N GLN A 123 20.55 1.75 -8.13
CA GLN A 123 21.61 0.85 -7.65
C GLN A 123 22.17 -0.02 -8.78
N TYR A 124 21.34 -0.58 -9.65
CA TYR A 124 21.79 -1.36 -10.80
C TYR A 124 22.62 -0.53 -11.78
N LEU A 125 22.22 0.72 -12.06
CA LEU A 125 23.01 1.63 -12.88
C LEU A 125 24.42 1.88 -12.33
N ARG A 126 24.58 1.81 -11.00
CA ARG A 126 25.88 2.01 -10.35
C ARG A 126 26.75 0.76 -10.38
N ILE A 127 26.13 -0.45 -10.28
CA ILE A 127 26.85 -1.72 -10.24
C ILE A 127 27.30 -2.16 -11.64
N PHE A 128 26.47 -1.95 -12.66
CA PHE A 128 26.69 -2.44 -14.01
C PHE A 128 27.05 -1.31 -14.99
N PRO A 129 28.33 -1.14 -15.37
CA PRO A 129 28.77 -0.05 -16.26
C PRO A 129 28.52 -0.32 -17.76
N GLN A 130 28.01 -1.51 -18.15
CA GLN A 130 27.80 -1.87 -19.55
C GLN A 130 26.78 -0.94 -20.24
N ILE A 131 27.13 -0.41 -21.43
CA ILE A 131 26.34 0.62 -22.13
C ILE A 131 24.92 0.14 -22.49
N ASN A 132 24.80 -1.10 -22.94
CA ASN A 132 23.51 -1.68 -23.32
C ASN A 132 22.60 -1.91 -22.09
N PHE A 133 23.18 -2.36 -20.99
CA PHE A 133 22.47 -2.53 -19.73
C PHE A 133 21.99 -1.18 -19.17
N ARG A 134 22.86 -0.16 -19.22
CA ARG A 134 22.49 1.20 -18.80
C ARG A 134 21.32 1.78 -19.61
N ARG A 135 21.30 1.58 -20.94
CA ARG A 135 20.17 2.00 -21.79
C ARG A 135 18.87 1.33 -21.38
N LEU A 136 18.91 0.02 -21.10
CA LEU A 136 17.76 -0.74 -20.61
C LEU A 136 17.30 -0.19 -19.24
N CYS A 137 18.21 0.04 -18.30
CA CYS A 137 17.87 0.60 -17.00
C CYS A 137 17.24 1.99 -17.11
N PHE A 138 17.73 2.89 -17.98
CA PHE A 138 17.11 4.19 -18.19
C PHE A 138 15.71 4.08 -18.80
N ALA A 139 15.49 3.17 -19.74
CA ALA A 139 14.14 2.90 -20.27
C ALA A 139 13.20 2.39 -19.18
N MET A 140 13.66 1.48 -18.33
CA MET A 140 12.88 0.96 -17.19
C MET A 140 12.60 2.05 -16.14
N ILE A 141 13.55 2.93 -15.84
CA ILE A 141 13.35 4.07 -14.93
C ILE A 141 12.25 4.98 -15.50
N GLY A 142 12.32 5.34 -16.79
CA GLY A 142 11.29 6.14 -17.44
C GLY A 142 9.91 5.50 -17.35
N PHE A 143 9.82 4.20 -17.63
CA PHE A 143 8.58 3.44 -17.52
C PHE A 143 8.03 3.44 -16.09
N ILE A 144 8.88 3.16 -15.07
CA ILE A 144 8.46 3.11 -13.67
C ILE A 144 8.05 4.50 -13.16
N VAL A 145 8.73 5.57 -13.55
CA VAL A 145 8.34 6.94 -13.17
C VAL A 145 6.95 7.27 -13.72
N LEU A 146 6.74 7.05 -15.02
CA LEU A 146 5.44 7.31 -15.65
C LEU A 146 4.33 6.46 -15.03
N TRP A 147 4.62 5.19 -14.79
CA TRP A 147 3.67 4.27 -14.17
C TRP A 147 3.36 4.64 -12.70
N SER A 148 4.38 4.95 -11.90
CA SER A 148 4.19 5.37 -10.51
C SER A 148 3.40 6.68 -10.42
N LEU A 149 3.66 7.61 -11.32
CA LEU A 149 2.90 8.85 -11.41
C LEU A 149 1.43 8.56 -11.75
N TRP A 150 1.19 7.70 -12.75
CA TRP A 150 -0.16 7.28 -13.12
C TRP A 150 -0.90 6.63 -11.95
N THR A 151 -0.27 5.68 -11.24
CA THR A 151 -0.92 4.97 -10.12
C THR A 151 -1.24 5.89 -8.95
N VAL A 152 -0.32 6.81 -8.61
CA VAL A 152 -0.57 7.79 -7.54
C VAL A 152 -1.66 8.77 -7.94
N VAL A 153 -1.61 9.33 -9.15
CA VAL A 153 -2.64 10.27 -9.64
C VAL A 153 -3.99 9.59 -9.74
N SER A 154 -4.08 8.39 -10.29
CA SER A 154 -5.34 7.65 -10.38
C SER A 154 -5.93 7.33 -9.00
N ALA A 155 -5.08 7.03 -8.01
CA ALA A 155 -5.54 6.80 -6.62
C ALA A 155 -6.03 8.10 -5.97
N LEU A 156 -5.40 9.24 -6.24
CA LEU A 156 -5.81 10.55 -5.70
C LEU A 156 -7.12 11.04 -6.35
N VAL A 157 -7.29 10.85 -7.65
CA VAL A 157 -8.42 11.38 -8.44
C VAL A 157 -9.43 10.27 -8.78
N MET A 158 -9.52 9.24 -7.95
CA MET A 158 -10.43 8.11 -8.20
C MET A 158 -11.90 8.52 -8.26
N CYS A 159 -12.29 9.57 -7.53
CA CYS A 159 -13.63 10.15 -7.55
C CYS A 159 -13.58 11.66 -7.74
N VAL A 160 -14.52 12.20 -8.49
CA VAL A 160 -14.68 13.66 -8.68
C VAL A 160 -16.11 14.07 -8.27
N PRO A 161 -16.26 14.81 -7.18
CA PRO A 161 -15.23 15.33 -6.24
C PRO A 161 -14.66 14.24 -5.30
N ILE A 162 -13.45 14.43 -4.77
CA ILE A 162 -12.72 13.44 -3.95
C ILE A 162 -13.56 12.93 -2.77
N HIS A 163 -14.38 13.80 -2.13
CA HIS A 163 -15.22 13.39 -1.01
C HIS A 163 -16.26 12.32 -1.39
N ALA A 164 -16.62 12.18 -2.66
CA ALA A 164 -17.49 11.11 -3.12
C ALA A 164 -16.92 9.72 -2.85
N PHE A 165 -15.61 9.59 -2.67
CA PHE A 165 -14.98 8.32 -2.37
C PHE A 165 -15.45 7.68 -1.06
N TRP A 166 -15.70 8.49 -0.02
CA TRP A 166 -16.14 8.01 1.31
C TRP A 166 -17.59 8.34 1.66
N THR A 167 -18.26 9.17 0.83
CA THR A 167 -19.70 9.49 1.02
C THR A 167 -20.61 8.68 0.12
N ALA A 168 -20.07 7.86 -0.80
CA ALA A 168 -20.85 7.01 -1.68
C ALA A 168 -21.60 5.94 -0.89
N GLU A 169 -22.91 5.81 -1.14
CA GLU A 169 -23.72 4.73 -0.57
C GLU A 169 -23.29 3.37 -1.11
N ASP A 170 -22.95 3.33 -2.39
CA ASP A 170 -22.47 2.12 -3.09
C ASP A 170 -20.99 2.28 -3.45
N PHE A 171 -20.11 1.66 -2.65
CA PHE A 171 -18.66 1.80 -2.79
C PHE A 171 -18.13 1.38 -4.18
N PHE A 172 -18.80 0.47 -4.89
CA PHE A 172 -18.32 -0.07 -6.16
C PHE A 172 -18.98 0.54 -7.40
N ASN A 173 -20.21 1.09 -7.29
CA ASN A 173 -21.01 1.49 -8.44
C ASN A 173 -21.38 2.98 -8.47
N ASP A 174 -20.68 3.85 -7.74
CA ASP A 174 -20.97 5.29 -7.78
C ASP A 174 -20.51 5.88 -9.14
N PRO A 175 -21.42 6.51 -9.91
CA PRO A 175 -21.11 7.07 -11.23
C PRO A 175 -20.14 8.26 -11.18
N ARG A 176 -19.87 8.82 -10.00
CA ARG A 176 -18.92 9.91 -9.79
C ARG A 176 -17.47 9.40 -9.63
N CYS A 177 -17.28 8.09 -9.58
CA CYS A 177 -15.99 7.44 -9.39
C CYS A 177 -15.61 6.63 -10.62
N LEU A 178 -14.30 6.51 -10.87
CA LEU A 178 -13.78 5.57 -11.86
C LEU A 178 -14.13 4.11 -11.47
N PRO A 179 -14.26 3.20 -12.44
CA PRO A 179 -14.53 1.79 -12.15
C PRO A 179 -13.37 1.18 -11.35
N ARG A 180 -13.55 1.13 -10.03
CA ARG A 180 -12.48 0.84 -9.04
C ARG A 180 -11.84 -0.51 -9.28
N LEU A 181 -12.63 -1.54 -9.55
CA LEU A 181 -12.12 -2.89 -9.80
C LEU A 181 -11.22 -2.93 -11.03
N GLU A 182 -11.64 -2.30 -12.14
CA GLU A 182 -10.85 -2.29 -13.38
C GLU A 182 -9.52 -1.55 -13.18
N VAL A 183 -9.55 -0.38 -12.55
CA VAL A 183 -8.33 0.40 -12.24
C VAL A 183 -7.39 -0.40 -11.35
N TRP A 184 -7.91 -1.08 -10.34
CA TRP A 184 -7.08 -1.90 -9.44
C TRP A 184 -6.51 -3.12 -10.14
N TYR A 185 -7.26 -3.82 -10.98
CA TYR A 185 -6.77 -4.96 -11.77
C TYR A 185 -5.66 -4.55 -12.73
N VAL A 186 -5.83 -3.42 -13.44
CA VAL A 186 -4.80 -2.90 -14.34
C VAL A 186 -3.55 -2.52 -13.57
N ASN A 187 -3.69 -1.77 -12.47
CA ASN A 187 -2.55 -1.36 -11.65
C ASN A 187 -1.81 -2.58 -11.08
N TRP A 188 -2.53 -3.58 -10.58
CA TRP A 188 -1.94 -4.79 -10.02
C TRP A 188 -1.22 -5.63 -11.09
N SER A 189 -1.84 -5.81 -12.26
CA SER A 189 -1.26 -6.60 -13.35
C SER A 189 0.07 -6.03 -13.84
N ILE A 190 0.15 -4.71 -14.00
CA ILE A 190 1.39 -4.05 -14.45
C ILE A 190 2.43 -4.02 -13.33
N ASP A 191 2.00 -3.88 -12.08
CA ASP A 191 2.92 -3.96 -10.94
C ASP A 191 3.57 -5.32 -10.82
N CYS A 192 2.82 -6.40 -11.05
CA CYS A 192 3.36 -7.76 -11.15
C CYS A 192 4.31 -7.93 -12.34
N ALA A 193 3.94 -7.42 -13.52
CA ALA A 193 4.77 -7.51 -14.73
C ALA A 193 6.08 -6.72 -14.62
N SER A 194 6.11 -5.64 -13.84
CA SER A 194 7.29 -4.81 -13.61
C SER A 194 8.24 -5.36 -12.54
N ARG A 195 7.98 -6.54 -11.97
CA ARG A 195 8.94 -7.21 -11.08
C ARG A 195 10.08 -7.80 -11.91
N PRO A 196 11.35 -7.54 -11.56
CA PRO A 196 12.44 -8.21 -12.20
C PRO A 196 12.31 -9.72 -11.99
N ALA A 197 12.36 -10.48 -13.07
CA ALA A 197 12.47 -11.93 -13.00
C ALA A 197 13.79 -12.26 -12.30
N ASN A 198 13.72 -12.95 -11.17
CA ASN A 198 14.88 -13.52 -10.49
C ASN A 198 15.42 -14.71 -11.29
#